data_738aaaba371988a402f8d9297bd3f5ab
#
_entry.id   738aaaba371988a402f8d9297bd3f5ab
#
_cell.length_a   1.000
_cell.length_b   1.000
_cell.length_c   1.000
_cell.angle_alpha   90.00
_cell.angle_beta   90.00
_cell.angle_gamma   90.00
#
_symmetry.space_group_name_H-M   'P 1'
#
loop_
_entity.id
_entity.type
_entity.pdbx_description
1 polymer ?
#
loop_
_entity_poly.entity_id
_entity_poly.type
_entity_poly.pdbx_seq_one_letter_code
_entity_poly.pdbx_strand_id
1 'polypeptide(L)'
;MEQNNITNQKKLLKAIRPQRVIWPILIGFVVIIYLLVKDFKPGTFDLVEFSWLTLVGILVALLMMALRDFGYMARLRILTGNEFSWRKTFRIIMLWEFTSAVTPSAIGGTSFAILYLNKEGLSLGKSSAVVMATSFLDELYFIIMLPLILFILDWQQLFLLDTENTSSLTSSLILLILGAYMLKLAYLIVLSYGLFKNPRGLKWLLLWIFKLPILRKWKQGANQTGTDIIESSKDLKNKNYKFWMKAFFASFCSWTARYWVVNSILLAFWCCDYTTLDHIMIFARQLLMWIMMLISPTPGGSGFSEWVFTQYLGDFIPEAGLTITLALIWRLISYYPYLFIGMYMLPKWIKKNF
;
A
#
# COMPACT_ATOMS: atom_id res chain seq x y z
N MET A 1 32.25 12.16 -3.19
CA MET A 1 30.78 12.01 -3.30
C MET A 1 30.37 10.56 -3.62
N GLU A 2 31.06 9.90 -4.50
CA GLU A 2 30.79 8.51 -4.92
C GLU A 2 30.92 7.48 -3.80
N GLN A 3 31.95 7.56 -2.97
CA GLN A 3 32.17 6.66 -1.82
C GLN A 3 31.06 6.75 -0.75
N ASN A 4 30.48 7.92 -0.49
CA ASN A 4 29.35 8.08 0.43
C ASN A 4 28.06 7.49 -0.14
N ASN A 5 27.84 7.57 -1.45
CA ASN A 5 26.71 6.93 -2.13
C ASN A 5 26.83 5.39 -2.05
N ILE A 6 28.00 4.85 -2.31
CA ILE A 6 28.26 3.40 -2.23
C ILE A 6 28.06 2.88 -0.80
N THR A 7 28.50 3.63 0.21
CA THR A 7 28.34 3.26 1.62
C THR A 7 26.86 3.28 2.06
N ASN A 8 26.10 4.29 1.63
CA ASN A 8 24.65 4.37 1.90
C ASN A 8 23.87 3.28 1.16
N GLN A 9 24.24 2.97 -0.08
CA GLN A 9 23.64 1.87 -0.85
C GLN A 9 23.92 0.51 -0.20
N LYS A 10 25.16 0.25 0.28
CA LYS A 10 25.48 -0.98 1.02
C LYS A 10 24.72 -1.08 2.35
N LYS A 11 24.48 0.03 3.05
CA LYS A 11 23.68 0.05 4.28
C LYS A 11 22.19 -0.24 3.99
N LEU A 12 21.64 0.33 2.92
CA LEU A 12 20.27 0.05 2.48
C LEU A 12 20.11 -1.43 2.09
N LEU A 13 21.05 -1.98 1.34
CA LEU A 13 21.03 -3.40 0.96
C LEU A 13 21.24 -4.34 2.15
N LYS A 14 22.02 -3.96 3.17
CA LYS A 14 22.10 -4.69 4.45
C LYS A 14 20.75 -4.71 5.19
N ALA A 15 19.90 -3.71 5.00
CA ALA A 15 18.56 -3.67 5.61
C ALA A 15 17.61 -4.72 5.02
N ILE A 16 17.86 -5.19 3.77
CA ILE A 16 17.00 -6.14 3.04
C ILE A 16 17.64 -7.55 2.96
N ARG A 17 18.42 -7.96 3.94
CA ARG A 17 18.97 -9.32 3.94
C ARG A 17 17.84 -10.36 3.97
N PRO A 18 17.97 -11.48 3.23
CA PRO A 18 16.94 -12.55 3.21
C PRO A 18 16.54 -13.02 4.61
N GLN A 19 17.49 -13.06 5.54
CA GLN A 19 17.26 -13.36 6.96
C GLN A 19 16.25 -12.43 7.63
N ARG A 20 16.13 -11.17 7.22
CA ARG A 20 15.16 -10.21 7.77
C ARG A 20 13.76 -10.36 7.17
N VAL A 21 13.63 -11.03 6.02
CA VAL A 21 12.33 -11.36 5.41
C VAL A 21 11.60 -12.45 6.21
N ILE A 22 12.37 -13.32 6.88
CA ILE A 22 11.82 -14.41 7.69
C ILE A 22 11.01 -13.86 8.87
N TRP A 23 11.42 -12.77 9.50
CA TRP A 23 10.75 -12.23 10.67
C TRP A 23 9.30 -11.78 10.42
N PRO A 24 8.96 -10.99 9.38
CA PRO A 24 7.57 -10.68 9.05
C PRO A 24 6.71 -11.92 8.81
N ILE A 25 7.28 -12.93 8.15
CA ILE A 25 6.58 -14.19 7.88
C ILE A 25 6.31 -14.91 9.20
N LEU A 26 7.34 -15.07 10.05
CA LEU A 26 7.20 -15.75 11.36
C LEU A 26 6.20 -15.03 12.25
N ILE A 27 6.27 -13.70 12.36
CA ILE A 27 5.34 -12.90 13.15
C ILE A 27 3.91 -13.10 12.64
N GLY A 28 3.69 -13.02 11.33
CA GLY A 28 2.38 -13.25 10.73
C GLY A 28 1.83 -14.64 11.05
N PHE A 29 2.63 -15.69 10.87
CA PHE A 29 2.22 -17.06 11.19
C PHE A 29 1.95 -17.27 12.68
N VAL A 30 2.78 -16.74 13.58
CA VAL A 30 2.57 -16.86 15.02
C VAL A 30 1.25 -16.20 15.43
N VAL A 31 0.95 -15.00 14.91
CA VAL A 31 -0.32 -14.33 15.21
C VAL A 31 -1.50 -15.10 14.64
N ILE A 32 -1.41 -15.59 13.39
CA ILE A 32 -2.48 -16.40 12.78
C ILE A 32 -2.72 -17.67 13.59
N ILE A 33 -1.66 -18.40 13.96
CA ILE A 33 -1.78 -19.61 14.78
C ILE A 33 -2.41 -19.28 16.14
N TYR A 34 -1.98 -18.20 16.79
CA TYR A 34 -2.56 -17.77 18.06
C TYR A 34 -4.06 -17.46 17.92
N LEU A 35 -4.46 -16.70 16.90
CA LEU A 35 -5.86 -16.37 16.66
C LEU A 35 -6.69 -17.61 16.31
N LEU A 36 -6.17 -18.51 15.46
CA LEU A 36 -6.83 -19.77 15.14
C LEU A 36 -7.05 -20.62 16.37
N VAL A 37 -6.02 -20.81 17.22
CA VAL A 37 -6.15 -21.61 18.46
C VAL A 37 -7.15 -20.99 19.43
N LYS A 38 -7.20 -19.65 19.50
CA LYS A 38 -8.11 -18.92 20.40
C LYS A 38 -9.57 -19.01 19.95
N ASP A 39 -9.83 -18.82 18.67
CA ASP A 39 -11.19 -18.61 18.15
C ASP A 39 -11.71 -19.79 17.30
N PHE A 40 -10.90 -20.86 17.13
CA PHE A 40 -11.29 -22.04 16.38
C PHE A 40 -12.31 -22.87 17.17
N LYS A 41 -13.44 -23.17 16.52
CA LYS A 41 -14.46 -24.07 17.05
C LYS A 41 -14.60 -25.28 16.11
N PRO A 42 -14.84 -26.50 16.65
CA PRO A 42 -15.25 -27.63 15.82
C PRO A 42 -16.49 -27.20 14.98
N GLY A 43 -16.50 -27.53 13.71
CA GLY A 43 -17.58 -27.13 12.80
C GLY A 43 -17.40 -25.77 12.10
N THR A 44 -16.32 -25.01 12.37
CA THR A 44 -16.05 -23.72 11.70
C THR A 44 -16.10 -23.83 10.17
N PHE A 45 -15.69 -24.95 9.61
CA PHE A 45 -15.68 -25.17 8.17
C PHE A 45 -16.94 -25.85 7.62
N ASP A 46 -17.88 -26.26 8.47
CA ASP A 46 -19.13 -26.91 8.04
C ASP A 46 -20.06 -25.90 7.30
N LEU A 47 -19.83 -24.59 7.51
CA LEU A 47 -20.51 -23.50 6.81
C LEU A 47 -19.94 -23.24 5.41
N VAL A 48 -18.82 -23.86 5.06
CA VAL A 48 -18.13 -23.63 3.80
C VAL A 48 -18.38 -24.80 2.85
N GLU A 49 -19.24 -24.60 1.88
CA GLU A 49 -19.40 -25.53 0.79
C GLU A 49 -18.35 -25.27 -0.29
N PHE A 50 -17.37 -26.18 -0.40
CA PHE A 50 -16.41 -26.16 -1.50
C PHE A 50 -17.10 -26.56 -2.80
N SER A 51 -17.41 -25.57 -3.61
CA SER A 51 -18.09 -25.72 -4.88
C SER A 51 -17.27 -25.18 -6.04
N TRP A 52 -17.77 -25.32 -7.25
CA TRP A 52 -17.22 -24.65 -8.43
C TRP A 52 -17.11 -23.13 -8.22
N LEU A 53 -18.05 -22.49 -7.50
CA LEU A 53 -18.03 -21.08 -7.19
C LEU A 53 -16.81 -20.68 -6.34
N THR A 54 -16.37 -21.55 -5.43
CA THR A 54 -15.15 -21.32 -4.64
C THR A 54 -13.93 -21.19 -5.55
N LEU A 55 -13.80 -22.10 -6.53
CA LEU A 55 -12.70 -22.01 -7.50
C LEU A 55 -12.77 -20.74 -8.33
N VAL A 56 -13.94 -20.39 -8.86
CA VAL A 56 -14.16 -19.15 -9.64
C VAL A 56 -13.83 -17.91 -8.81
N GLY A 57 -14.32 -17.83 -7.56
CA GLY A 57 -14.05 -16.69 -6.68
C GLY A 57 -12.57 -16.52 -6.37
N ILE A 58 -11.84 -17.60 -6.12
CA ILE A 58 -10.38 -17.55 -5.93
C ILE A 58 -9.67 -17.10 -7.21
N LEU A 59 -10.08 -17.61 -8.37
CA LEU A 59 -9.53 -17.16 -9.66
C LEU A 59 -9.79 -15.67 -9.90
N VAL A 60 -10.98 -15.17 -9.56
CA VAL A 60 -11.31 -13.74 -9.64
C VAL A 60 -10.43 -12.94 -8.67
N ALA A 61 -10.21 -13.41 -7.44
CA ALA A 61 -9.32 -12.75 -6.49
C ALA A 61 -7.87 -12.64 -7.02
N LEU A 62 -7.37 -13.71 -7.63
CA LEU A 62 -6.05 -13.70 -8.28
C LEU A 62 -6.00 -12.76 -9.51
N LEU A 63 -7.09 -12.73 -10.30
CA LEU A 63 -7.22 -11.80 -11.42
C LEU A 63 -7.24 -10.34 -10.94
N MET A 64 -7.93 -10.03 -9.83
CA MET A 64 -7.92 -8.70 -9.21
C MET A 64 -6.49 -8.29 -8.80
N MET A 65 -5.70 -9.21 -8.24
CA MET A 65 -4.30 -8.91 -7.92
C MET A 65 -3.45 -8.70 -9.18
N ALA A 66 -3.66 -9.48 -10.23
CA ALA A 66 -2.99 -9.28 -11.52
C ALA A 66 -3.37 -7.92 -12.13
N LEU A 67 -4.63 -7.53 -12.08
CA LEU A 67 -5.12 -6.23 -12.55
C LEU A 67 -4.53 -5.07 -11.72
N ARG A 68 -4.43 -5.22 -10.41
CA ARG A 68 -3.74 -4.28 -9.53
C ARG A 68 -2.29 -4.05 -9.98
N ASP A 69 -1.54 -5.12 -10.18
CA ASP A 69 -0.13 -5.04 -10.57
C ASP A 69 0.03 -4.44 -11.97
N PHE A 70 -0.84 -4.83 -12.90
CA PHE A 70 -0.89 -4.24 -14.24
C PHE A 70 -1.16 -2.73 -14.18
N GLY A 71 -2.08 -2.28 -13.33
CA GLY A 71 -2.35 -0.87 -13.10
C GLY A 71 -1.11 -0.10 -12.60
N TYR A 72 -0.37 -0.67 -11.63
CA TYR A 72 0.88 -0.08 -11.15
C TYR A 72 1.96 -0.04 -12.23
N MET A 73 2.08 -1.09 -13.03
CA MET A 73 3.01 -1.13 -14.16
C MET A 73 2.65 -0.09 -15.23
N ALA A 74 1.38 0.01 -15.60
CA ALA A 74 0.87 0.98 -16.57
C ALA A 74 1.15 2.41 -16.09
N ARG A 75 0.81 2.72 -14.83
CA ARG A 75 1.10 4.01 -14.21
C ARG A 75 2.59 4.35 -14.25
N LEU A 76 3.45 3.42 -13.84
CA LEU A 76 4.89 3.65 -13.84
C LEU A 76 5.41 3.93 -15.26
N ARG A 77 4.94 3.20 -16.25
CA ARG A 77 5.28 3.45 -17.67
C ARG A 77 4.82 4.83 -18.14
N ILE A 78 3.60 5.23 -17.81
CA ILE A 78 3.08 6.57 -18.15
C ILE A 78 3.97 7.64 -17.52
N LEU A 79 4.24 7.57 -16.20
CA LEU A 79 5.03 8.55 -15.47
C LEU A 79 6.48 8.64 -15.95
N THR A 80 7.05 7.55 -16.44
CA THR A 80 8.41 7.52 -16.99
C THR A 80 8.46 7.82 -18.50
N GLY A 81 7.34 8.19 -19.13
CA GLY A 81 7.28 8.47 -20.57
C GLY A 81 7.55 7.24 -21.43
N ASN A 82 7.19 6.04 -20.94
CA ASN A 82 7.42 4.74 -21.57
C ASN A 82 8.91 4.35 -21.78
N GLU A 83 9.83 4.97 -21.05
CA GLU A 83 11.27 4.62 -21.13
C GLU A 83 11.54 3.18 -20.69
N PHE A 84 10.67 2.60 -19.88
CA PHE A 84 10.81 1.23 -19.42
C PHE A 84 9.95 0.24 -20.23
N SER A 85 10.54 -0.89 -20.59
CA SER A 85 9.79 -2.02 -21.15
C SER A 85 8.89 -2.64 -20.05
N TRP A 86 7.84 -3.37 -20.45
CA TRP A 86 6.94 -4.06 -19.52
C TRP A 86 7.68 -5.02 -18.59
N ARG A 87 8.67 -5.77 -19.09
CA ARG A 87 9.50 -6.68 -18.26
C ARG A 87 10.32 -5.94 -17.21
N LYS A 88 10.83 -4.76 -17.56
CA LYS A 88 11.60 -3.92 -16.66
C LYS A 88 10.70 -3.32 -15.58
N THR A 89 9.54 -2.82 -15.99
CA THR A 89 8.53 -2.27 -15.09
C THR A 89 8.00 -3.32 -14.12
N PHE A 90 7.70 -4.53 -14.59
CA PHE A 90 7.31 -5.66 -13.74
C PHE A 90 8.35 -5.93 -12.65
N ARG A 91 9.62 -6.01 -13.01
CA ARG A 91 10.71 -6.21 -12.05
C ARG A 91 10.76 -5.11 -11.00
N ILE A 92 10.65 -3.85 -11.41
CA ILE A 92 10.67 -2.71 -10.50
C ILE A 92 9.48 -2.78 -9.53
N ILE A 93 8.26 -3.03 -10.02
CA ILE A 93 7.06 -3.13 -9.18
C ILE A 93 7.16 -4.29 -8.19
N MET A 94 7.58 -5.48 -8.63
CA MET A 94 7.75 -6.63 -7.74
C MET A 94 8.79 -6.37 -6.64
N LEU A 95 9.90 -5.73 -6.96
CA LEU A 95 10.92 -5.35 -5.97
C LEU A 95 10.42 -4.24 -5.03
N TRP A 96 9.62 -3.31 -5.54
CA TRP A 96 9.02 -2.25 -4.72
C TRP A 96 8.02 -2.84 -3.72
N GLU A 97 7.10 -3.69 -4.17
CA GLU A 97 6.14 -4.39 -3.32
C GLU A 97 6.86 -5.25 -2.25
N PHE A 98 7.88 -6.00 -2.66
CA PHE A 98 8.70 -6.77 -1.74
C PHE A 98 9.32 -5.90 -0.65
N THR A 99 9.97 -4.80 -1.02
CA THR A 99 10.61 -3.91 -0.03
C THR A 99 9.60 -3.23 0.87
N SER A 100 8.43 -2.89 0.36
CA SER A 100 7.32 -2.38 1.17
C SER A 100 6.80 -3.42 2.15
N ALA A 101 6.79 -4.70 1.75
CA ALA A 101 6.35 -5.80 2.59
C ALA A 101 7.33 -6.14 3.74
N VAL A 102 8.63 -5.96 3.53
CA VAL A 102 9.66 -6.32 4.54
C VAL A 102 10.15 -5.16 5.39
N THR A 103 9.76 -3.94 5.04
CA THR A 103 10.14 -2.75 5.81
C THR A 103 8.98 -2.25 6.68
N PRO A 104 9.24 -1.80 7.91
CA PRO A 104 8.20 -1.16 8.70
C PRO A 104 7.79 0.15 8.03
N SER A 105 6.47 0.35 7.90
CA SER A 105 5.81 1.60 7.52
C SER A 105 6.19 2.20 6.14
N ALA A 106 5.51 3.25 5.77
CA ALA A 106 5.54 3.91 4.46
C ALA A 106 6.91 4.42 3.96
N ILE A 107 7.92 4.56 4.83
CA ILE A 107 9.21 5.19 4.48
C ILE A 107 10.15 4.23 3.75
N GLY A 108 10.10 2.94 4.08
CA GLY A 108 11.03 1.95 3.52
C GLY A 108 10.82 1.73 2.04
N GLY A 109 9.62 1.37 1.63
CA GLY A 109 9.30 1.06 0.23
C GLY A 109 9.59 2.20 -0.74
N THR A 110 9.26 3.43 -0.37
CA THR A 110 9.45 4.63 -1.21
C THR A 110 10.93 4.92 -1.49
N SER A 111 11.80 4.80 -0.48
CA SER A 111 13.23 5.03 -0.64
C SER A 111 13.87 3.99 -1.56
N PHE A 112 13.44 2.73 -1.47
CA PHE A 112 13.91 1.66 -2.35
C PHE A 112 13.38 1.81 -3.77
N ALA A 113 12.16 2.31 -3.96
CA ALA A 113 11.62 2.58 -5.27
C ALA A 113 12.47 3.58 -6.05
N ILE A 114 12.91 4.67 -5.39
CA ILE A 114 13.84 5.63 -5.99
C ILE A 114 15.14 4.94 -6.40
N LEU A 115 15.69 4.08 -5.55
CA LEU A 115 16.91 3.32 -5.84
C LEU A 115 16.73 2.39 -7.05
N TYR A 116 15.62 1.65 -7.11
CA TYR A 116 15.34 0.74 -8.23
C TYR A 116 15.22 1.50 -9.56
N LEU A 117 14.46 2.59 -9.58
CA LEU A 117 14.32 3.42 -10.77
C LEU A 117 15.65 4.02 -11.22
N ASN A 118 16.46 4.51 -10.28
CA ASN A 118 17.76 5.07 -10.58
C ASN A 118 18.72 4.03 -11.15
N LYS A 119 18.83 2.86 -10.52
CA LYS A 119 19.70 1.78 -11.01
C LYS A 119 19.23 1.17 -12.33
N GLU A 120 17.97 1.26 -12.65
CA GLU A 120 17.42 0.80 -13.93
C GLU A 120 17.55 1.86 -15.04
N GLY A 121 18.14 3.04 -14.77
CA GLY A 121 18.60 4.00 -15.77
C GLY A 121 18.00 5.39 -15.72
N LEU A 122 17.11 5.70 -14.76
CA LEU A 122 16.67 7.09 -14.57
C LEU A 122 17.67 7.89 -13.74
N SER A 123 17.74 9.19 -13.94
CA SER A 123 18.44 10.07 -13.02
C SER A 123 17.79 10.03 -11.62
N LEU A 124 18.55 10.33 -10.57
CA LEU A 124 18.04 10.33 -9.20
C LEU A 124 16.84 11.29 -9.05
N GLY A 125 16.91 12.46 -9.67
CA GLY A 125 15.83 13.44 -9.64
C GLY A 125 14.57 12.97 -10.35
N LYS A 126 14.71 12.35 -11.53
CA LYS A 126 13.56 11.77 -12.26
C LYS A 126 12.95 10.62 -11.49
N SER A 127 13.76 9.76 -10.87
CA SER A 127 13.30 8.68 -9.99
C SER A 127 12.49 9.23 -8.81
N SER A 128 13.00 10.27 -8.15
CA SER A 128 12.32 10.92 -7.03
C SER A 128 11.01 11.57 -7.46
N ALA A 129 11.00 12.30 -8.57
CA ALA A 129 9.80 12.96 -9.10
C ALA A 129 8.71 11.94 -9.51
N VAL A 130 9.10 10.82 -10.13
CA VAL A 130 8.17 9.73 -10.50
C VAL A 130 7.58 9.09 -9.24
N VAL A 131 8.38 8.82 -8.21
CA VAL A 131 7.88 8.24 -6.95
C VAL A 131 6.96 9.23 -6.23
N MET A 132 7.28 10.53 -6.22
CA MET A 132 6.39 11.55 -5.65
C MET A 132 5.07 11.66 -6.42
N ALA A 133 5.11 11.62 -7.76
CA ALA A 133 3.90 11.62 -8.59
C ALA A 133 3.05 10.35 -8.34
N THR A 134 3.69 9.22 -8.12
CA THR A 134 3.03 7.97 -7.70
C THR A 134 2.30 8.16 -6.37
N SER A 135 2.99 8.68 -5.35
CA SER A 135 2.39 8.96 -4.03
C SER A 135 1.25 9.98 -4.12
N PHE A 136 1.41 11.03 -4.93
CA PHE A 136 0.35 12.00 -5.19
C PHE A 136 -0.92 11.34 -5.76
N LEU A 137 -0.78 10.46 -6.75
CA LEU A 137 -1.91 9.76 -7.37
C LEU A 137 -2.57 8.76 -6.43
N ASP A 138 -1.79 8.11 -5.56
CA ASP A 138 -2.30 7.20 -4.54
C ASP A 138 -3.12 7.98 -3.48
N GLU A 139 -2.59 9.10 -2.96
CA GLU A 139 -3.33 9.91 -2.01
C GLU A 139 -4.58 10.55 -2.63
N LEU A 140 -4.50 10.97 -3.90
CA LEU A 140 -5.65 11.51 -4.64
C LEU A 140 -6.80 10.49 -4.71
N TYR A 141 -6.48 9.20 -4.91
CA TYR A 141 -7.47 8.13 -4.90
C TYR A 141 -8.22 8.09 -3.56
N PHE A 142 -7.52 8.07 -2.42
CA PHE A 142 -8.15 8.01 -1.10
C PHE A 142 -8.95 9.27 -0.77
N ILE A 143 -8.43 10.44 -1.12
CA ILE A 143 -9.11 11.72 -0.89
C ILE A 143 -10.41 11.83 -1.69
N ILE A 144 -10.49 11.21 -2.86
CA ILE A 144 -11.72 11.17 -3.67
C ILE A 144 -12.66 10.05 -3.19
N MET A 145 -12.12 8.86 -2.92
CA MET A 145 -12.95 7.69 -2.65
C MET A 145 -13.66 7.77 -1.29
N LEU A 146 -13.02 8.30 -0.25
CA LEU A 146 -13.65 8.34 1.07
C LEU A 146 -14.92 9.22 1.09
N PRO A 147 -14.93 10.46 0.58
CA PRO A 147 -16.16 11.25 0.49
C PRO A 147 -17.25 10.61 -0.40
N LEU A 148 -16.87 9.99 -1.52
CA LEU A 148 -17.82 9.30 -2.40
C LEU A 148 -18.55 8.17 -1.66
N ILE A 149 -17.82 7.41 -0.86
CA ILE A 149 -18.37 6.31 -0.06
C ILE A 149 -19.27 6.84 1.05
N LEU A 150 -18.87 7.89 1.75
CA LEU A 150 -19.66 8.54 2.80
C LEU A 150 -20.96 9.15 2.26
N PHE A 151 -21.02 9.45 0.96
CA PHE A 151 -22.25 9.90 0.30
C PHE A 151 -23.21 8.76 -0.01
N ILE A 152 -22.70 7.52 -0.19
CA ILE A 152 -23.50 6.34 -0.56
C ILE A 152 -23.94 5.54 0.68
N LEU A 153 -23.06 5.43 1.67
CA LEU A 153 -23.24 4.58 2.84
C LEU A 153 -23.53 5.39 4.10
N ASP A 154 -24.29 4.78 4.99
CA ASP A 154 -24.47 5.31 6.35
C ASP A 154 -23.14 5.29 7.10
N TRP A 155 -22.70 6.47 7.56
CA TRP A 155 -21.44 6.64 8.28
C TRP A 155 -21.44 5.91 9.63
N GLN A 156 -22.60 5.71 10.28
CA GLN A 156 -22.68 4.98 11.55
C GLN A 156 -22.26 3.52 11.36
N GLN A 157 -22.80 2.86 10.35
CA GLN A 157 -22.45 1.47 10.02
C GLN A 157 -21.00 1.34 9.52
N LEU A 158 -20.51 2.34 8.78
CA LEU A 158 -19.15 2.33 8.28
C LEU A 158 -18.12 2.37 9.41
N PHE A 159 -18.38 3.14 10.46
CA PHE A 159 -17.47 3.31 11.59
C PHE A 159 -17.68 2.31 12.73
N LEU A 160 -18.53 1.30 12.58
CA LEU A 160 -18.86 0.31 13.61
C LEU A 160 -19.37 0.98 14.91
N LEU A 161 -20.23 1.98 14.78
CA LEU A 161 -20.76 2.70 15.89
C LEU A 161 -21.98 1.97 16.48
N ASP A 162 -21.74 1.20 17.53
CA ASP A 162 -22.81 0.60 18.31
C ASP A 162 -23.51 1.69 19.13
N THR A 163 -24.80 1.87 18.94
CA THR A 163 -25.56 3.04 19.41
C THR A 163 -25.85 3.03 20.92
N GLU A 164 -25.61 1.93 21.64
CA GLU A 164 -26.07 1.81 23.01
C GLU A 164 -25.03 2.11 24.12
N ASN A 165 -23.71 2.05 23.87
CA ASN A 165 -22.73 2.14 24.98
C ASN A 165 -21.42 2.91 24.72
N THR A 166 -21.26 3.67 23.65
CA THR A 166 -19.92 4.09 23.20
C THR A 166 -19.71 5.58 22.92
N SER A 167 -20.36 6.50 23.60
CA SER A 167 -20.28 7.94 23.28
C SER A 167 -18.85 8.52 23.28
N SER A 168 -17.97 8.09 24.17
CA SER A 168 -16.59 8.63 24.26
C SER A 168 -15.59 7.93 23.33
N LEU A 169 -15.65 6.60 23.21
CA LEU A 169 -14.76 5.83 22.33
C LEU A 169 -15.09 6.09 20.85
N THR A 170 -16.35 6.16 20.52
CA THR A 170 -16.88 6.52 19.20
C THR A 170 -16.39 7.88 18.73
N SER A 171 -16.53 8.91 19.58
CA SER A 171 -16.04 10.26 19.27
C SER A 171 -14.53 10.28 19.06
N SER A 172 -13.78 9.50 19.82
CA SER A 172 -12.32 9.40 19.66
C SER A 172 -11.92 8.73 18.35
N LEU A 173 -12.62 7.68 17.92
CA LEU A 173 -12.38 7.01 16.63
C LEU A 173 -12.70 7.92 15.44
N ILE A 174 -13.82 8.62 15.48
CA ILE A 174 -14.19 9.59 14.44
C ILE A 174 -13.12 10.70 14.35
N LEU A 175 -12.70 11.26 15.49
CA LEU A 175 -11.66 12.27 15.53
C LEU A 175 -10.32 11.75 14.96
N LEU A 176 -9.96 10.51 15.28
CA LEU A 176 -8.75 9.87 14.74
C LEU A 176 -8.82 9.71 13.21
N ILE A 177 -9.94 9.23 12.70
CA ILE A 177 -10.13 9.03 11.25
C ILE A 177 -10.17 10.37 10.53
N LEU A 178 -10.91 11.35 11.07
CA LEU A 178 -10.96 12.70 10.51
C LEU A 178 -9.59 13.37 10.55
N GLY A 179 -8.86 13.23 11.65
CA GLY A 179 -7.48 13.73 11.79
C GLY A 179 -6.54 13.09 10.79
N ALA A 180 -6.63 11.77 10.59
CA ALA A 180 -5.85 11.04 9.58
C ALA A 180 -6.20 11.47 8.15
N TYR A 181 -7.49 11.69 7.86
CA TYR A 181 -7.93 12.21 6.58
C TYR A 181 -7.40 13.63 6.31
N MET A 182 -7.49 14.52 7.31
CA MET A 182 -6.93 15.87 7.20
C MET A 182 -5.42 15.86 7.02
N LEU A 183 -4.70 14.96 7.69
CA LEU A 183 -3.27 14.79 7.51
C LEU A 183 -2.93 14.33 6.08
N LYS A 184 -3.70 13.38 5.52
CA LYS A 184 -3.56 12.93 4.14
C LYS A 184 -3.87 14.05 3.13
N LEU A 185 -4.92 14.82 3.38
CA LEU A 185 -5.27 15.96 2.55
C LEU A 185 -4.15 17.02 2.58
N ALA A 186 -3.60 17.32 3.75
CA ALA A 186 -2.47 18.23 3.87
C ALA A 186 -1.23 17.71 3.13
N TYR A 187 -0.96 16.39 3.23
CA TYR A 187 0.13 15.74 2.50
C TYR A 187 -0.09 15.81 0.98
N LEU A 188 -1.31 15.55 0.48
CA LEU A 188 -1.68 15.71 -0.92
C LEU A 188 -1.47 17.13 -1.41
N ILE A 189 -1.87 18.15 -0.62
CA ILE A 189 -1.69 19.56 -0.95
C ILE A 189 -0.19 19.90 -1.06
N VAL A 190 0.63 19.42 -0.12
CA VAL A 190 2.08 19.65 -0.14
C VAL A 190 2.71 19.01 -1.37
N LEU A 191 2.36 17.76 -1.68
CA LEU A 191 2.84 17.09 -2.90
C LEU A 191 2.39 17.82 -4.17
N SER A 192 1.12 18.20 -4.25
CA SER A 192 0.56 18.93 -5.38
C SER A 192 1.26 20.27 -5.58
N TYR A 193 1.39 21.05 -4.51
CA TYR A 193 2.10 22.33 -4.55
C TYR A 193 3.55 22.17 -4.98
N GLY A 194 4.25 21.16 -4.42
CA GLY A 194 5.64 20.86 -4.74
C GLY A 194 5.85 20.37 -6.18
N LEU A 195 4.98 19.51 -6.69
CA LEU A 195 5.11 18.98 -8.04
C LEU A 195 4.70 19.99 -9.13
N PHE A 196 3.61 20.75 -8.90
CA PHE A 196 2.98 21.53 -9.96
C PHE A 196 3.25 23.04 -9.88
N LYS A 197 3.40 23.61 -8.68
CA LYS A 197 3.48 25.05 -8.52
C LYS A 197 4.87 25.54 -8.13
N ASN A 198 5.45 24.97 -7.09
CA ASN A 198 6.72 25.46 -6.54
C ASN A 198 7.65 24.33 -6.06
N PRO A 199 8.38 23.66 -6.96
CA PRO A 199 9.37 22.64 -6.57
C PRO A 199 10.50 23.20 -5.68
N ARG A 200 10.80 24.52 -5.78
CA ARG A 200 11.78 25.18 -4.89
C ARG A 200 11.27 25.26 -3.45
N GLY A 201 9.97 25.53 -3.27
CA GLY A 201 9.32 25.52 -1.95
C GLY A 201 9.38 24.12 -1.31
N LEU A 202 9.19 23.06 -2.08
CA LEU A 202 9.35 21.69 -1.61
C LEU A 202 10.80 21.39 -1.16
N LYS A 203 11.79 21.84 -1.93
CA LYS A 203 13.20 21.76 -1.53
C LYS A 203 13.44 22.51 -0.22
N TRP A 204 12.88 23.70 -0.07
CA TRP A 204 12.99 24.48 1.17
C TRP A 204 12.37 23.74 2.36
N LEU A 205 11.17 23.16 2.18
CA LEU A 205 10.50 22.37 3.20
C LEU A 205 11.33 21.13 3.62
N LEU A 206 11.86 20.40 2.64
CA LEU A 206 12.78 19.29 2.89
C LEU A 206 13.99 19.76 3.72
N LEU A 207 14.66 20.83 3.30
CA LEU A 207 15.82 21.36 4.02
C LEU A 207 15.48 21.85 5.43
N TRP A 208 14.26 22.36 5.64
CA TRP A 208 13.76 22.77 6.95
C TRP A 208 13.57 21.56 7.86
N ILE A 209 12.93 20.49 7.37
CA ILE A 209 12.77 19.22 8.11
C ILE A 209 14.14 18.62 8.47
N PHE A 210 15.10 18.65 7.55
CA PHE A 210 16.47 18.15 7.78
C PHE A 210 17.36 19.09 8.62
N LYS A 211 16.81 20.20 9.18
CA LYS A 211 17.44 20.96 10.25
C LYS A 211 17.29 20.29 11.62
N LEU A 212 16.31 19.40 11.80
CA LEU A 212 16.12 18.67 13.05
C LEU A 212 17.39 17.90 13.43
N PRO A 213 17.76 17.86 14.74
CA PRO A 213 19.03 17.28 15.19
C PRO A 213 19.27 15.84 14.71
N ILE A 214 18.20 15.02 14.72
CA ILE A 214 18.24 13.60 14.31
C ILE A 214 18.49 13.46 12.80
N LEU A 215 18.00 14.39 11.98
CA LEU A 215 18.03 14.32 10.51
C LEU A 215 19.17 15.15 9.90
N ARG A 216 19.84 15.97 10.68
CA ARG A 216 20.86 16.94 10.22
C ARG A 216 22.02 16.31 9.44
N LYS A 217 22.40 15.07 9.77
CA LYS A 217 23.46 14.33 9.07
C LYS A 217 23.15 14.01 7.60
N TRP A 218 21.88 14.04 7.20
CA TRP A 218 21.44 13.77 5.83
C TRP A 218 21.12 15.05 5.01
N LYS A 219 21.33 16.24 5.59
CA LYS A 219 21.00 17.52 4.98
C LYS A 219 21.64 17.75 3.60
N GLN A 220 22.90 17.32 3.42
CA GLN A 220 23.58 17.45 2.12
C GLN A 220 22.90 16.62 1.03
N GLY A 221 22.56 15.35 1.35
CA GLY A 221 21.80 14.48 0.46
C GLY A 221 20.43 15.07 0.13
N ALA A 222 19.72 15.59 1.13
CA ALA A 222 18.42 16.26 0.94
C ALA A 222 18.53 17.50 0.02
N ASN A 223 19.61 18.25 0.11
CA ASN A 223 19.84 19.40 -0.77
C ASN A 223 20.03 18.98 -2.23
N GLN A 224 20.84 17.95 -2.48
CA GLN A 224 21.04 17.41 -3.83
C GLN A 224 19.75 16.85 -4.40
N THR A 225 19.07 15.96 -3.66
CA THR A 225 17.79 15.40 -4.05
C THR A 225 16.75 16.49 -4.33
N GLY A 226 16.70 17.54 -3.51
CA GLY A 226 15.81 18.67 -3.72
C GLY A 226 16.10 19.45 -5.02
N THR A 227 17.38 19.56 -5.42
CA THR A 227 17.75 20.18 -6.70
C THR A 227 17.30 19.31 -7.88
N ASP A 228 17.57 18.02 -7.80
CA ASP A 228 17.20 17.05 -8.83
C ASP A 228 15.66 16.94 -8.99
N ILE A 229 14.92 17.05 -7.90
CA ILE A 229 13.45 17.13 -7.92
C ILE A 229 12.98 18.39 -8.67
N ILE A 230 13.62 19.53 -8.46
CA ILE A 230 13.26 20.78 -9.16
C ILE A 230 13.36 20.62 -10.67
N GLU A 231 14.44 20.02 -11.17
CA GLU A 231 14.64 19.79 -12.61
C GLU A 231 13.59 18.84 -13.18
N SER A 232 13.39 17.71 -12.51
CA SER A 232 12.48 16.66 -12.99
C SER A 232 11.00 17.01 -12.85
N SER A 233 10.64 17.85 -11.87
CA SER A 233 9.27 18.34 -11.71
C SER A 233 8.85 19.28 -12.85
N LYS A 234 9.80 19.95 -13.51
CA LYS A 234 9.48 20.76 -14.71
C LYS A 234 8.89 19.90 -15.83
N ASP A 235 9.45 18.72 -16.05
CA ASP A 235 8.97 17.81 -17.09
C ASP A 235 7.56 17.31 -16.78
N LEU A 236 7.28 16.95 -15.53
CA LEU A 236 5.96 16.50 -15.09
C LEU A 236 4.92 17.63 -15.12
N LYS A 237 5.31 18.84 -14.70
CA LYS A 237 4.43 20.02 -14.72
C LYS A 237 3.94 20.37 -16.14
N ASN A 238 4.79 20.19 -17.13
CA ASN A 238 4.48 20.51 -18.53
C ASN A 238 3.63 19.42 -19.22
N LYS A 239 3.33 18.31 -18.54
CA LYS A 239 2.46 17.27 -19.10
C LYS A 239 1.01 17.76 -19.14
N ASN A 240 0.32 17.38 -20.21
CA ASN A 240 -1.07 17.76 -20.45
C ASN A 240 -2.03 17.03 -19.49
N TYR A 241 -3.26 17.51 -19.40
CA TYR A 241 -4.33 16.93 -18.60
C TYR A 241 -4.55 15.43 -18.93
N LYS A 242 -4.52 15.05 -20.22
CA LYS A 242 -4.73 13.65 -20.65
C LYS A 242 -3.68 12.70 -20.07
N PHE A 243 -2.46 13.15 -19.88
CA PHE A 243 -1.39 12.38 -19.25
C PHE A 243 -1.75 12.06 -17.79
N TRP A 244 -2.16 13.06 -17.03
CA TRP A 244 -2.52 12.90 -15.62
C TRP A 244 -3.78 12.07 -15.44
N MET A 245 -4.77 12.22 -16.31
CA MET A 245 -5.98 11.39 -16.31
C MET A 245 -5.67 9.91 -16.57
N LYS A 246 -4.79 9.61 -17.53
CA LYS A 246 -4.36 8.23 -17.79
C LYS A 246 -3.61 7.63 -16.59
N ALA A 247 -2.71 8.40 -15.98
CA ALA A 247 -1.97 7.97 -14.81
C ALA A 247 -2.88 7.76 -13.59
N PHE A 248 -3.85 8.66 -13.38
CA PHE A 248 -4.84 8.51 -12.32
C PHE A 248 -5.77 7.33 -12.55
N PHE A 249 -6.24 7.11 -13.78
CA PHE A 249 -7.08 5.96 -14.11
C PHE A 249 -6.35 4.63 -13.85
N ALA A 250 -5.06 4.55 -14.17
CA ALA A 250 -4.25 3.38 -13.84
C ALA A 250 -4.13 3.17 -12.31
N SER A 251 -3.99 4.26 -11.52
CA SER A 251 -4.02 4.20 -10.05
C SER A 251 -5.39 3.78 -9.54
N PHE A 252 -6.45 4.34 -10.10
CA PHE A 252 -7.83 4.02 -9.73
C PHE A 252 -8.13 2.54 -9.93
N CYS A 253 -7.83 2.00 -11.11
CA CYS A 253 -7.99 0.57 -11.39
C CYS A 253 -7.16 -0.30 -10.43
N SER A 254 -5.93 0.11 -10.15
CA SER A 254 -5.03 -0.64 -9.27
C SER A 254 -5.56 -0.71 -7.83
N TRP A 255 -5.93 0.41 -7.23
CA TRP A 255 -6.44 0.46 -5.87
C TRP A 255 -7.82 -0.19 -5.73
N THR A 256 -8.72 0.06 -6.68
CA THR A 256 -10.03 -0.59 -6.71
C THR A 256 -9.90 -2.11 -6.81
N ALA A 257 -9.09 -2.62 -7.73
CA ALA A 257 -8.84 -4.05 -7.87
C ALA A 257 -8.25 -4.65 -6.57
N ARG A 258 -7.33 -3.95 -5.90
CA ARG A 258 -6.77 -4.38 -4.62
C ARG A 258 -7.84 -4.63 -3.55
N TYR A 259 -8.82 -3.74 -3.43
CA TYR A 259 -9.87 -3.87 -2.43
C TYR A 259 -10.98 -4.83 -2.84
N TRP A 260 -11.17 -5.09 -4.13
CA TRP A 260 -12.10 -6.13 -4.60
C TRP A 260 -11.62 -7.55 -4.34
N VAL A 261 -10.36 -7.77 -4.02
CA VAL A 261 -9.83 -9.10 -3.63
C VAL A 261 -10.62 -9.70 -2.48
N VAL A 262 -10.92 -8.93 -1.43
CA VAL A 262 -11.68 -9.43 -0.27
C VAL A 262 -13.12 -9.77 -0.68
N ASN A 263 -13.78 -8.91 -1.44
CA ASN A 263 -15.11 -9.22 -1.97
C ASN A 263 -15.13 -10.53 -2.77
N SER A 264 -14.09 -10.76 -3.59
CA SER A 264 -13.96 -11.99 -4.37
C SER A 264 -13.73 -13.23 -3.49
N ILE A 265 -13.00 -13.09 -2.38
CA ILE A 265 -12.80 -14.16 -1.39
C ILE A 265 -14.11 -14.47 -0.67
N LEU A 266 -14.86 -13.47 -0.23
CA LEU A 266 -16.14 -13.67 0.45
C LEU A 266 -17.15 -14.34 -0.48
N LEU A 267 -17.20 -13.96 -1.75
CA LEU A 267 -18.01 -14.65 -2.77
C LEU A 267 -17.54 -16.07 -3.03
N ALA A 268 -16.22 -16.35 -2.96
CA ALA A 268 -15.67 -17.68 -3.17
C ALA A 268 -16.15 -18.68 -2.10
N PHE A 269 -16.26 -18.24 -0.87
CA PHE A 269 -16.64 -19.08 0.27
C PHE A 269 -18.11 -18.99 0.62
N TRP A 270 -18.86 -18.09 0.00
CA TRP A 270 -20.32 -17.90 0.08
C TRP A 270 -20.92 -18.20 1.46
N CYS A 271 -20.36 -17.57 2.49
CA CYS A 271 -20.78 -17.81 3.87
C CYS A 271 -22.16 -17.22 4.18
N CYS A 272 -22.59 -16.22 3.43
CA CYS A 272 -23.83 -15.45 3.60
C CYS A 272 -24.31 -14.92 2.25
N ASP A 273 -25.58 -14.55 2.19
CA ASP A 273 -26.16 -13.84 1.05
C ASP A 273 -25.78 -12.36 1.14
N TYR A 274 -24.82 -11.95 0.33
CA TYR A 274 -24.35 -10.55 0.28
C TYR A 274 -25.16 -9.72 -0.69
N THR A 275 -25.67 -8.60 -0.22
CA THR A 275 -26.31 -7.58 -1.06
C THR A 275 -25.23 -6.72 -1.75
N THR A 276 -25.65 -5.94 -2.76
CA THR A 276 -24.75 -4.95 -3.40
C THR A 276 -24.21 -3.93 -2.40
N LEU A 277 -25.02 -3.53 -1.41
CA LEU A 277 -24.60 -2.60 -0.36
C LEU A 277 -23.56 -3.22 0.56
N ASP A 278 -23.68 -4.52 0.88
CA ASP A 278 -22.65 -5.22 1.68
C ASP A 278 -21.31 -5.23 0.97
N HIS A 279 -21.29 -5.48 -0.34
CA HIS A 279 -20.04 -5.42 -1.12
C HIS A 279 -19.43 -4.02 -1.14
N ILE A 280 -20.24 -2.96 -1.21
CA ILE A 280 -19.77 -1.58 -1.12
C ILE A 280 -19.28 -1.28 0.31
N MET A 281 -19.96 -1.78 1.34
CA MET A 281 -19.58 -1.61 2.73
C MET A 281 -18.25 -2.34 3.04
N ILE A 282 -18.07 -3.57 2.57
CA ILE A 282 -16.82 -4.33 2.69
C ILE A 282 -15.66 -3.57 2.02
N PHE A 283 -15.89 -3.03 0.83
CA PHE A 283 -14.92 -2.19 0.14
C PHE A 283 -14.58 -0.92 0.95
N ALA A 284 -15.58 -0.25 1.48
CA ALA A 284 -15.46 0.97 2.27
C ALA A 284 -14.68 0.75 3.58
N ARG A 285 -14.98 -0.32 4.30
CA ARG A 285 -14.26 -0.68 5.53
C ARG A 285 -12.78 -0.99 5.27
N GLN A 286 -12.43 -1.55 4.11
CA GLN A 286 -11.03 -1.74 3.74
C GLN A 286 -10.27 -0.42 3.53
N LEU A 287 -10.93 0.66 3.07
CA LEU A 287 -10.30 1.99 3.03
C LEU A 287 -9.98 2.51 4.44
N LEU A 288 -10.86 2.22 5.42
CA LEU A 288 -10.58 2.56 6.82
C LEU A 288 -9.47 1.66 7.40
N MET A 289 -9.49 0.36 7.11
CA MET A 289 -8.39 -0.56 7.48
C MET A 289 -7.04 -0.03 7.01
N TRP A 290 -6.96 0.54 5.81
CA TRP A 290 -5.73 1.11 5.30
C TRP A 290 -5.23 2.30 6.14
N ILE A 291 -6.14 3.12 6.68
CA ILE A 291 -5.78 4.19 7.64
C ILE A 291 -5.20 3.59 8.92
N MET A 292 -5.83 2.56 9.46
CA MET A 292 -5.33 1.84 10.63
C MET A 292 -3.95 1.22 10.38
N MET A 293 -3.69 0.74 9.17
CA MET A 293 -2.39 0.17 8.80
C MET A 293 -1.24 1.18 8.80
N LEU A 294 -1.50 2.50 8.75
CA LEU A 294 -0.46 3.53 8.87
C LEU A 294 0.25 3.52 10.22
N ILE A 295 -0.45 3.09 11.27
CA ILE A 295 0.11 3.01 12.64
C ILE A 295 0.67 1.62 12.96
N SER A 296 0.67 0.69 12.01
CA SER A 296 1.18 -0.66 12.23
C SER A 296 2.66 -0.66 12.60
N PRO A 297 3.05 -1.23 13.73
CA PRO A 297 4.44 -1.29 14.15
C PRO A 297 5.23 -2.42 13.47
N THR A 298 4.52 -3.36 12.83
CA THR A 298 5.13 -4.57 12.27
C THR A 298 5.47 -4.43 10.79
N PRO A 299 6.55 -5.06 10.32
CA PRO A 299 6.87 -5.08 8.90
C PRO A 299 5.73 -5.68 8.08
N GLY A 300 5.32 -4.96 7.03
CA GLY A 300 4.19 -5.35 6.17
C GLY A 300 2.86 -5.51 6.89
N GLY A 301 2.73 -4.97 8.12
CA GLY A 301 1.53 -5.09 8.93
C GLY A 301 1.25 -6.50 9.45
N SER A 302 2.23 -7.40 9.44
CA SER A 302 2.04 -8.81 9.83
C SER A 302 1.50 -8.93 11.26
N GLY A 303 0.43 -9.71 11.43
CA GLY A 303 -0.31 -9.86 12.68
C GLY A 303 -1.33 -8.74 12.92
N PHE A 304 -0.93 -7.50 12.70
CA PHE A 304 -1.80 -6.34 12.87
C PHE A 304 -2.89 -6.27 11.78
N SER A 305 -2.54 -6.55 10.52
CA SER A 305 -3.50 -6.53 9.42
C SER A 305 -4.57 -7.63 9.54
N GLU A 306 -4.18 -8.80 10.02
CA GLU A 306 -5.09 -9.91 10.26
C GLU A 306 -6.05 -9.57 11.41
N TRP A 307 -5.54 -8.97 12.49
CA TRP A 307 -6.37 -8.48 13.58
C TRP A 307 -7.33 -7.37 13.10
N VAL A 308 -6.84 -6.38 12.33
CA VAL A 308 -7.70 -5.32 11.76
C VAL A 308 -8.76 -5.90 10.83
N PHE A 309 -8.41 -6.92 10.03
CA PHE A 309 -9.35 -7.63 9.19
C PHE A 309 -10.49 -8.22 10.01
N THR A 310 -10.18 -8.92 11.10
CA THR A 310 -11.22 -9.51 11.97
C THR A 310 -12.11 -8.46 12.62
N GLN A 311 -11.56 -7.32 13.01
CA GLN A 311 -12.34 -6.23 13.65
C GLN A 311 -13.26 -5.50 12.67
N TYR A 312 -12.84 -5.29 11.42
CA TYR A 312 -13.59 -4.48 10.47
C TYR A 312 -14.46 -5.30 9.51
N LEU A 313 -14.15 -6.57 9.31
CA LEU A 313 -14.87 -7.43 8.36
C LEU A 313 -15.52 -8.65 9.01
N GLY A 314 -15.32 -8.85 10.32
CA GLY A 314 -15.91 -9.97 11.05
C GLY A 314 -17.44 -10.01 11.00
N ASP A 315 -18.10 -8.84 10.96
CA ASP A 315 -19.58 -8.76 10.90
C ASP A 315 -20.18 -9.36 9.60
N PHE A 316 -19.36 -9.47 8.55
CA PHE A 316 -19.78 -10.09 7.29
C PHE A 316 -19.53 -11.59 7.23
N ILE A 317 -19.02 -12.17 8.31
CA ILE A 317 -18.62 -13.57 8.34
C ILE A 317 -19.21 -14.22 9.61
N PRO A 318 -20.01 -15.28 9.48
CA PRO A 318 -20.81 -15.81 10.58
C PRO A 318 -20.00 -16.39 11.74
N GLU A 319 -18.74 -16.80 11.50
CA GLU A 319 -17.90 -17.49 12.49
C GLU A 319 -16.52 -16.84 12.60
N ALA A 320 -16.07 -16.59 13.83
CA ALA A 320 -14.76 -15.96 14.11
C ALA A 320 -13.58 -16.80 13.57
N GLY A 321 -13.62 -18.11 13.68
CA GLY A 321 -12.58 -18.99 13.11
C GLY A 321 -12.52 -18.93 11.60
N LEU A 322 -13.67 -18.77 10.93
CA LEU A 322 -13.74 -18.57 9.48
C LEU A 322 -13.20 -17.20 9.10
N THR A 323 -13.49 -16.15 9.86
CA THR A 323 -12.95 -14.81 9.64
C THR A 323 -11.43 -14.81 9.61
N ILE A 324 -10.78 -15.50 10.56
CA ILE A 324 -9.32 -15.61 10.62
C ILE A 324 -8.78 -16.41 9.42
N THR A 325 -9.48 -17.48 9.04
CA THR A 325 -9.11 -18.29 7.87
C THR A 325 -9.18 -17.45 6.58
N LEU A 326 -10.22 -16.66 6.41
CA LEU A 326 -10.35 -15.77 5.24
C LEU A 326 -9.30 -14.63 5.27
N ALA A 327 -8.96 -14.11 6.44
CA ALA A 327 -7.84 -13.18 6.61
C ALA A 327 -6.51 -13.80 6.15
N LEU A 328 -6.27 -15.06 6.49
CA LEU A 328 -5.09 -15.80 6.02
C LEU A 328 -5.11 -15.98 4.49
N ILE A 329 -6.23 -16.39 3.91
CA ILE A 329 -6.39 -16.55 2.45
C ILE A 329 -6.14 -15.20 1.76
N TRP A 330 -6.70 -14.11 2.30
CA TRP A 330 -6.43 -12.77 1.80
C TRP A 330 -4.92 -12.45 1.79
N ARG A 331 -4.19 -12.79 2.85
CA ARG A 331 -2.73 -12.60 2.92
C ARG A 331 -1.98 -13.52 1.95
N LEU A 332 -2.41 -14.76 1.80
CA LEU A 332 -1.83 -15.70 0.83
C LEU A 332 -1.95 -15.20 -0.61
N ILE A 333 -3.00 -14.45 -0.93
CA ILE A 333 -3.22 -13.87 -2.25
C ILE A 333 -2.54 -12.51 -2.39
N SER A 334 -2.64 -11.62 -1.38
CA SER A 334 -2.29 -10.21 -1.52
C SER A 334 -0.92 -9.81 -0.97
N TYR A 335 -0.26 -10.66 -0.17
CA TYR A 335 0.99 -10.32 0.52
C TYR A 335 2.11 -11.32 0.31
N TYR A 336 1.90 -12.60 0.62
CA TYR A 336 2.98 -13.60 0.55
C TYR A 336 3.58 -13.80 -0.84
N PRO A 337 2.84 -13.71 -1.96
CA PRO A 337 3.44 -13.84 -3.29
C PRO A 337 4.56 -12.81 -3.53
N TYR A 338 4.39 -11.58 -3.05
CA TYR A 338 5.42 -10.53 -3.20
C TYR A 338 6.68 -10.83 -2.40
N LEU A 339 6.55 -11.46 -1.22
CA LEU A 339 7.69 -11.92 -0.45
C LEU A 339 8.49 -12.99 -1.21
N PHE A 340 7.81 -13.99 -1.75
CA PHE A 340 8.48 -15.08 -2.49
C PHE A 340 9.11 -14.59 -3.80
N ILE A 341 8.36 -13.82 -4.58
CA ILE A 341 8.87 -13.22 -5.83
C ILE A 341 10.08 -12.33 -5.55
N GLY A 342 10.01 -11.49 -4.51
CA GLY A 342 11.08 -10.59 -4.15
C GLY A 342 12.32 -11.31 -3.63
N MET A 343 12.15 -12.36 -2.82
CA MET A 343 13.28 -13.20 -2.37
C MET A 343 14.05 -13.81 -3.54
N TYR A 344 13.34 -14.20 -4.61
CA TYR A 344 13.97 -14.75 -5.81
C TYR A 344 14.60 -13.66 -6.68
N MET A 345 13.90 -12.53 -6.86
CA MET A 345 14.31 -11.48 -7.80
C MET A 345 15.41 -10.57 -7.25
N LEU A 346 15.39 -10.24 -5.96
CA LEU A 346 16.28 -9.27 -5.37
C LEU A 346 17.76 -9.67 -5.46
N PRO A 347 18.19 -10.89 -5.13
CA PRO A 347 19.59 -11.30 -5.26
C PRO A 347 20.08 -11.21 -6.71
N LYS A 348 19.25 -11.61 -7.67
CA LYS A 348 19.57 -11.52 -9.10
C LYS A 348 19.72 -10.06 -9.55
N TRP A 349 18.82 -9.20 -9.09
CA TRP A 349 18.87 -7.78 -9.38
C TRP A 349 20.11 -7.10 -8.78
N ILE A 350 20.45 -7.44 -7.52
CA ILE A 350 21.68 -6.93 -6.86
C ILE A 350 22.91 -7.34 -7.66
N LYS A 351 23.05 -8.62 -8.01
CA LYS A 351 24.19 -9.12 -8.77
C LYS A 351 24.38 -8.41 -10.12
N LYS A 352 23.25 -7.97 -10.72
CA LYS A 352 23.28 -7.28 -12.03
C LYS A 352 23.68 -5.81 -11.91
N ASN A 353 23.33 -5.13 -10.81
CA ASN A 353 23.40 -3.66 -10.71
C ASN A 353 24.49 -3.16 -9.74
N PHE A 354 25.16 -4.07 -9.04
CA PHE A 354 26.26 -3.82 -8.12
C PHE A 354 27.41 -4.80 -8.32
#